data_4973aab1e3f24d0f31be3e89f4da0a7a
#
_entry.id   4973aab1e3f24d0f31be3e89f4da0a7a
#
_cell.length_a   1.000
_cell.length_b   1.000
_cell.length_c   1.000
_cell.angle_alpha   90.00
_cell.angle_beta   90.00
_cell.angle_gamma   90.00
#
_symmetry.space_group_name_H-M   'P 1'
#
loop_
_entity.id
_entity.type
_entity.pdbx_description
1 polymer ?
#
loop_
_entity_poly.entity_id
_entity_poly.type
_entity_poly.pdbx_seq_one_letter_code
_entity_poly.pdbx_strand_id
1 'polypeptide(L)' 'MRKQKLLEHLTNNPKNATFDDLRALLFYEGFELERVTGSHHIFKKGRVTFAIPSHRNKVKEVYVKRVIEIVEESDI' A
#
# COMPACT_ATOMS: atom_id res chain seq x y z
N MET A 1 -11.85 0.46 -8.38
CA MET A 1 -11.71 -0.98 -8.07
C MET A 1 -12.01 -1.19 -6.60
N ARG A 2 -12.81 -2.20 -6.27
CA ARG A 2 -13.15 -2.48 -4.86
C ARG A 2 -11.97 -3.10 -4.14
N LYS A 3 -11.95 -2.98 -2.80
CA LYS A 3 -10.87 -3.49 -1.95
C LYS A 3 -10.48 -4.93 -2.28
N GLN A 4 -11.45 -5.85 -2.36
CA GLN A 4 -11.18 -7.26 -2.60
C GLN A 4 -10.50 -7.50 -3.94
N LYS A 5 -10.99 -6.86 -5.01
CA LYS A 5 -10.39 -6.98 -6.33
C LYS A 5 -9.00 -6.37 -6.39
N LEU A 6 -8.81 -5.26 -5.70
CA LEU A 6 -7.53 -4.59 -5.63
C LEU A 6 -6.51 -5.46 -4.91
N LEU A 7 -6.92 -6.07 -3.80
CA LEU A 7 -6.08 -6.99 -3.04
C LEU A 7 -5.69 -8.21 -3.89
N GLU A 8 -6.64 -8.81 -4.62
CA GLU A 8 -6.36 -9.93 -5.51
C GLU A 8 -5.39 -9.54 -6.62
N HIS A 9 -5.61 -8.37 -7.21
CA HIS A 9 -4.74 -7.88 -8.28
C HIS A 9 -3.29 -7.72 -7.79
N LEU A 10 -3.10 -7.12 -6.63
CA LEU A 10 -1.78 -6.91 -6.05
C LEU A 10 -1.13 -8.22 -5.63
N THR A 11 -1.92 -9.14 -5.07
CA THR A 11 -1.42 -10.46 -4.65
C THR A 11 -0.93 -11.27 -5.86
N ASN A 12 -1.65 -11.19 -6.97
CA ASN A 12 -1.30 -11.94 -8.18
C ASN A 12 -0.20 -11.27 -9.01
N ASN A 13 0.00 -9.97 -8.85
CA ASN A 13 0.94 -9.20 -9.67
C ASN A 13 1.82 -8.28 -8.82
N PRO A 14 2.53 -8.80 -7.81
CA PRO A 14 3.28 -7.92 -6.89
C PRO A 14 4.43 -7.18 -7.54
N LYS A 15 4.98 -7.71 -8.65
CA LYS A 15 6.09 -7.07 -9.37
C LYS A 15 5.64 -5.92 -10.25
N ASN A 16 4.36 -5.89 -10.62
CA ASN A 16 3.81 -4.88 -11.52
C ASN A 16 2.84 -3.93 -10.84
N ALA A 17 2.83 -3.93 -9.51
CA ALA A 17 1.97 -3.06 -8.73
C ALA A 17 2.42 -1.60 -8.87
N THR A 18 1.44 -0.70 -8.93
CA THR A 18 1.71 0.73 -8.94
C THR A 18 1.51 1.31 -7.55
N PHE A 19 2.12 2.46 -7.31
CA PHE A 19 1.91 3.18 -6.06
C PHE A 19 0.44 3.56 -5.88
N ASP A 20 -0.22 3.97 -6.97
CA ASP A 20 -1.65 4.32 -6.91
C ASP A 20 -2.51 3.16 -6.42
N ASP A 21 -2.19 1.94 -6.83
CA ASP A 21 -2.91 0.76 -6.39
C ASP A 21 -2.71 0.52 -4.89
N LEU A 22 -1.47 0.63 -4.41
CA LEU A 22 -1.16 0.47 -2.99
C LEU A 22 -1.83 1.55 -2.15
N ARG A 23 -1.80 2.78 -2.62
CA ARG A 23 -2.45 3.90 -1.95
C ARG A 23 -3.95 3.67 -1.82
N ALA A 24 -4.59 3.22 -2.90
CA ALA A 24 -6.01 2.93 -2.89
C ALA A 24 -6.35 1.84 -1.87
N LEU A 25 -5.56 0.77 -1.85
CA LEU A 25 -5.78 -0.33 -0.89
C LEU A 25 -5.62 0.16 0.55
N LEU A 26 -4.58 0.96 0.81
CA LEU A 26 -4.35 1.51 2.13
C LEU A 26 -5.48 2.45 2.58
N PHE A 27 -6.03 3.23 1.66
CA PHE A 27 -7.18 4.09 1.97
C PHE A 27 -8.41 3.25 2.34
N TYR A 28 -8.64 2.14 1.66
CA TYR A 28 -9.73 1.23 2.02
C TYR A 28 -9.55 0.66 3.43
N GLU A 29 -8.30 0.47 3.86
CA GLU A 29 -7.99 -0.01 5.21
C GLU A 29 -8.04 1.08 6.28
N GLY A 30 -8.20 2.34 5.89
CA GLY A 30 -8.27 3.44 6.83
C GLY A 30 -6.96 4.17 7.05
N PHE A 31 -5.93 3.88 6.27
CA PHE A 31 -4.68 4.62 6.32
C PHE A 31 -4.82 5.97 5.64
N GLU A 32 -4.10 6.94 6.16
CA GLU A 32 -4.01 8.27 5.57
C GLU A 32 -2.58 8.53 5.11
N LEU A 33 -2.43 9.26 4.02
CA LEU A 33 -1.13 9.74 3.59
C LEU A 33 -0.80 10.97 4.42
N GLU A 34 0.10 10.81 5.38
CA GLU A 34 0.44 11.87 6.32
C GLU A 34 1.33 12.95 5.68
N ARG A 35 2.36 12.50 4.95
CA ARG A 35 3.29 13.42 4.30
C ARG A 35 4.12 12.68 3.26
N VAL A 36 4.77 13.45 2.40
CA VAL A 36 5.72 12.93 1.41
C VAL A 36 7.06 13.62 1.63
N THR A 37 8.12 12.82 1.75
CA THR A 37 9.48 13.32 1.90
C THR A 37 10.33 12.69 0.80
N GLY A 38 10.67 13.46 -0.23
CA GLY A 38 11.33 12.92 -1.42
C GLY A 38 10.47 11.86 -2.08
N SER A 39 10.98 10.65 -2.23
CA SER A 39 10.22 9.52 -2.78
C SER A 39 9.47 8.73 -1.71
N HIS A 40 9.63 9.07 -0.44
CA HIS A 40 9.02 8.35 0.67
C HIS A 40 7.64 8.90 0.97
N HIS A 41 6.63 8.04 0.89
CA HIS A 41 5.24 8.37 1.19
C HIS A 41 4.89 7.76 2.54
N ILE A 42 4.57 8.61 3.52
CA ILE A 42 4.34 8.19 4.89
C ILE A 42 2.85 7.98 5.12
N PHE A 43 2.47 6.75 5.41
CA PHE A 43 1.09 6.37 5.71
C PHE A 43 0.91 6.13 7.20
N LYS A 44 -0.24 6.52 7.71
CA LYS A 44 -0.55 6.42 9.13
C LYS A 44 -1.98 5.93 9.36
N LYS A 45 -2.12 5.03 10.34
CA LYS A 45 -3.42 4.61 10.85
C LYS A 45 -3.24 4.32 12.34
N GLY A 46 -3.84 5.19 13.19
CA GLY A 46 -3.65 5.07 14.64
C GLY A 46 -2.18 5.16 15.01
N ARG A 47 -1.64 4.10 15.61
CA ARG A 47 -0.23 4.05 16.00
C ARG A 47 0.67 3.40 14.95
N VAL A 48 0.08 2.90 13.89
CA VAL A 48 0.82 2.27 12.81
C VAL A 48 1.27 3.33 11.81
N THR A 49 2.56 3.43 11.58
CA THR A 49 3.14 4.37 10.61
C THR A 49 4.19 3.62 9.82
N PHE A 50 4.17 3.76 8.52
CA PHE A 50 5.22 3.20 7.68
C PHE A 50 5.39 4.02 6.40
N ALA A 51 6.57 3.88 5.79
CA ALA A 51 6.90 4.60 4.58
C ALA A 51 6.96 3.65 3.40
N ILE A 52 6.43 4.09 2.26
CA ILE A 52 6.54 3.38 1.00
C ILE A 52 7.29 4.28 0.02
N PRO A 53 8.52 3.91 -0.35
CA PRO A 53 9.22 4.65 -1.40
C PRO A 53 8.60 4.34 -2.75
N SER A 54 8.34 5.38 -3.53
CA SER A 54 7.79 5.24 -4.87
C SER A 54 8.55 6.15 -5.82
N HIS A 55 8.87 5.63 -6.99
CA HIS A 55 9.55 6.38 -8.03
C HIS A 55 8.82 6.15 -9.35
N ARG A 56 8.29 7.23 -9.92
CA ARG A 56 7.50 7.18 -11.17
C ARG A 56 6.33 6.20 -11.09
N ASN A 57 5.61 6.22 -9.96
CA ASN A 57 4.47 5.36 -9.68
C ASN A 57 4.82 3.86 -9.58
N LYS A 58 6.12 3.54 -9.47
CA LYS A 58 6.58 2.15 -9.30
C LYS A 58 6.94 1.89 -7.85
N VAL A 59 6.67 0.67 -7.39
CA VAL A 59 6.94 0.25 -6.02
C VAL A 59 7.63 -1.10 -6.05
N LYS A 60 8.65 -1.27 -5.21
CA LYS A 60 9.35 -2.55 -5.13
C LYS A 60 8.45 -3.63 -4.53
N GLU A 61 8.61 -4.85 -5.01
CA GLU A 61 7.81 -6.01 -4.60
C GLU A 61 7.76 -6.21 -3.09
N VAL A 62 8.86 -5.97 -2.39
CA VAL A 62 8.93 -6.15 -0.95
C VAL A 62 7.91 -5.26 -0.21
N TYR A 63 7.69 -4.06 -0.69
CA TYR A 63 6.71 -3.15 -0.09
C TYR A 63 5.27 -3.57 -0.41
N VAL A 64 5.06 -4.09 -1.61
CA VAL A 64 3.75 -4.61 -2.01
C VAL A 64 3.34 -5.77 -1.10
N LYS A 65 4.25 -6.70 -0.87
CA LYS A 65 4.00 -7.85 -0.01
C LYS A 65 3.74 -7.42 1.43
N ARG A 66 4.47 -6.42 1.91
CA ARG A 66 4.27 -5.90 3.27
C ARG A 66 2.88 -5.26 3.44
N VAL A 67 2.44 -4.50 2.46
CA VAL A 67 1.10 -3.90 2.48
C VAL A 67 0.03 -4.99 2.49
N ILE A 68 0.19 -6.02 1.67
CA ILE A 68 -0.74 -7.14 1.62
C ILE A 68 -0.84 -7.81 3.00
N GLU A 69 0.30 -8.06 3.65
CA GLU A 69 0.32 -8.64 5.00
C GLU A 69 -0.44 -7.77 6.01
N ILE A 70 -0.20 -6.47 5.99
CA ILE A 70 -0.87 -5.53 6.89
C ILE A 70 -2.39 -5.57 6.68
N VAL A 71 -2.83 -5.59 5.44
CA VAL A 71 -4.25 -5.62 5.10
C VAL A 71 -4.88 -6.94 5.54
N GLU A 72 -4.21 -8.07 5.27
CA GLU A 72 -4.72 -9.37 5.66
C GLU A 72 -4.81 -9.54 7.17
N GLU A 73 -3.84 -9.03 7.91
CA GLU A 73 -3.87 -9.07 9.37
C GLU A 73 -5.01 -8.24 9.94
N SER A 74 -5.35 -7.13 9.29
CA SER A 74 -6.44 -6.25 9.73
C SER A 74 -7.81 -6.87 9.53
N ASP A 75 -7.94 -7.84 8.65
CA ASP A 75 -9.21 -8.45 8.28
C ASP A 75 -9.57 -9.66 9.16
N ILE A 76 -8.78 -9.96 10.17
CA ILE A 76 -9.03 -11.08 11.10
C ILE A 76 -10.03 -10.69 12.18
#